data_1295d54df98141288fe0bf92664be30e
#
_entry.id   1295d54df98141288fe0bf92664be30e
#
_cell.length_a   1.000
_cell.length_b   1.000
_cell.length_c   1.000
_cell.angle_alpha   90.00
_cell.angle_beta   90.00
_cell.angle_gamma   90.00
#
_symmetry.space_group_name_H-M   'P 1'
#
loop_
_entity.id
_entity.type
_entity.pdbx_description
1 polymer ?
#
loop_
_entity_poly.entity_id
_entity_poly.type
_entity_poly.pdbx_seq_one_letter_code
_entity_poly.pdbx_strand_id
1 'polypeptide(L)'
;MKKLIFLFSIIFFHFEAVVAEAKIKSLYEGSVDAKVSIIVYESLTCGHCADFHKEVYPKLKKDFLDKGLAKIEFRSFPLDLAA
;
A
#
# COMPACT_ATOMS: atom_id res chain seq x y z
N MET A 1 -30.98 -3.53 42.37
CA MET A 1 -30.23 -4.63 41.67
C MET A 1 -30.61 -4.77 40.22
N LYS A 2 -31.87 -4.75 39.85
CA LYS A 2 -32.27 -4.85 38.43
C LYS A 2 -31.80 -3.68 37.56
N LYS A 3 -31.68 -2.48 38.08
CA LYS A 3 -31.17 -1.31 37.37
C LYS A 3 -29.65 -1.36 37.12
N LEU A 4 -28.90 -2.00 38.00
CA LEU A 4 -27.46 -2.13 37.88
C LEU A 4 -27.09 -3.15 36.81
N ILE A 5 -27.87 -4.22 36.69
CA ILE A 5 -27.68 -5.26 35.63
C ILE A 5 -27.99 -4.69 34.25
N PHE A 6 -28.98 -3.80 34.17
CA PHE A 6 -29.33 -3.15 32.90
C PHE A 6 -28.25 -2.16 32.43
N LEU A 7 -27.64 -1.43 33.34
CA LEU A 7 -26.52 -0.53 33.08
C LEU A 7 -25.26 -1.30 32.62
N PHE A 8 -25.01 -2.45 33.24
CA PHE A 8 -23.87 -3.31 32.84
C PHE A 8 -24.08 -3.94 31.46
N SER A 9 -25.33 -4.26 31.11
CA SER A 9 -25.67 -4.79 29.77
C SER A 9 -25.49 -3.76 28.65
N ILE A 10 -25.75 -2.49 28.96
CA ILE A 10 -25.58 -1.40 27.97
C ILE A 10 -24.11 -1.11 27.72
N ILE A 11 -23.24 -1.24 28.70
CA ILE A 11 -21.79 -1.03 28.57
C ILE A 11 -21.17 -2.15 27.74
N PHE A 12 -21.72 -3.36 27.83
CA PHE A 12 -21.19 -4.51 27.04
C PHE A 12 -21.55 -4.46 25.55
N PHE A 13 -22.56 -3.66 25.18
CA PHE A 13 -23.05 -3.58 23.80
C PHE A 13 -22.26 -2.57 22.94
N HIS A 14 -21.39 -1.76 23.54
CA HIS A 14 -20.58 -0.75 22.84
C HIS A 14 -19.15 -1.21 22.56
N PHE A 15 -18.84 -2.49 22.75
CA PHE A 15 -17.58 -3.05 22.24
C PHE A 15 -17.76 -3.39 20.76
N GLU A 16 -17.95 -2.35 19.94
CA GLU A 16 -17.78 -2.49 18.53
C GLU A 16 -16.30 -2.76 18.29
N ALA A 17 -16.00 -3.99 17.86
CA ALA A 17 -14.69 -4.32 17.37
C ALA A 17 -14.40 -3.40 16.21
N VAL A 18 -13.60 -2.36 16.42
CA VAL A 18 -13.02 -1.56 15.36
C VAL A 18 -12.06 -2.48 14.63
N VAL A 19 -12.56 -3.17 13.60
CA VAL A 19 -11.73 -3.86 12.65
C VAL A 19 -11.03 -2.75 11.87
N ALA A 20 -9.81 -2.44 12.28
CA ALA A 20 -8.93 -1.58 11.50
C ALA A 20 -8.63 -2.32 10.21
N GLU A 21 -9.39 -2.02 9.17
CA GLU A 21 -9.06 -2.45 7.82
C GLU A 21 -7.75 -1.76 7.43
N ALA A 22 -6.65 -2.53 7.47
CA ALA A 22 -5.36 -2.07 7.02
C ALA A 22 -5.44 -1.86 5.50
N LYS A 23 -5.81 -0.65 5.10
CA LYS A 23 -5.82 -0.24 3.71
C LYS A 23 -4.37 -0.09 3.25
N ILE A 24 -3.88 -1.08 2.51
CA ILE A 24 -2.55 -1.02 1.90
C ILE A 24 -2.58 0.12 0.89
N LYS A 25 -1.90 1.21 1.22
CA LYS A 25 -1.77 2.35 0.33
C LYS A 25 -0.74 2.03 -0.75
N SER A 26 -1.19 1.96 -1.98
CA SER A 26 -0.28 1.84 -3.13
C SER A 26 0.62 3.07 -3.24
N LEU A 27 1.89 2.83 -3.54
CA LEU A 27 2.87 3.88 -3.78
C LEU A 27 2.83 4.28 -5.24
N TYR A 28 2.49 5.54 -5.48
CA TYR A 28 2.46 6.12 -6.82
C TYR A 28 3.55 7.17 -6.98
N GLU A 29 4.17 7.20 -8.14
CA GLU A 29 5.02 8.30 -8.58
C GLU A 29 4.71 8.70 -10.01
N GLY A 30 4.95 9.96 -10.33
CA GLY A 30 4.66 10.53 -11.62
C GLY A 30 3.35 11.31 -11.67
N SER A 31 3.01 11.82 -12.86
CA SER A 31 1.79 12.58 -13.07
C SER A 31 0.55 11.69 -13.10
N VAL A 32 -0.48 12.06 -12.36
CA VAL A 32 -1.77 11.35 -12.35
C VAL A 32 -2.39 11.32 -13.74
N ASP A 33 -2.17 12.36 -14.55
CA ASP A 33 -2.70 12.50 -15.90
C ASP A 33 -1.83 11.86 -16.99
N ALA A 34 -0.74 11.18 -16.61
CA ALA A 34 0.13 10.52 -17.56
C ALA A 34 -0.61 9.43 -18.36
N LYS A 35 -0.37 9.40 -19.66
CA LYS A 35 -1.02 8.44 -20.57
C LYS A 35 -0.54 7.00 -20.39
N VAL A 36 0.69 6.82 -19.94
CA VAL A 36 1.28 5.51 -19.68
C VAL A 36 1.27 5.23 -18.20
N SER A 37 0.67 4.11 -17.82
CA SER A 37 0.63 3.62 -16.45
C SER A 37 1.45 2.34 -16.35
N ILE A 38 2.46 2.36 -15.50
CA ILE A 38 3.33 1.22 -15.24
C ILE A 38 2.99 0.64 -13.87
N ILE A 39 2.69 -0.64 -13.80
CA ILE A 39 2.44 -1.34 -12.54
C ILE A 39 3.60 -2.29 -12.31
N VAL A 40 4.29 -2.11 -11.19
CA VAL A 40 5.42 -2.95 -10.79
C VAL A 40 5.02 -3.81 -9.60
N TYR A 41 5.04 -5.12 -9.79
CA TYR A 41 4.89 -6.09 -8.71
C TYR A 41 6.28 -6.46 -8.20
N GLU A 42 6.53 -6.20 -6.93
CA GLU A 42 7.84 -6.43 -6.33
C GLU A 42 7.76 -7.07 -4.95
N SER A 43 8.82 -7.75 -4.56
CA SER A 43 9.00 -8.34 -3.24
C SER A 43 10.22 -7.75 -2.54
N LEU A 44 10.12 -7.56 -1.22
CA LEU A 44 11.24 -7.07 -0.42
C LEU A 44 12.42 -8.04 -0.36
N THR A 45 12.19 -9.32 -0.66
CA THR A 45 13.24 -10.36 -0.68
C THR A 45 13.80 -10.63 -2.08
N CYS A 46 13.34 -9.92 -3.10
CA CYS A 46 13.78 -10.08 -4.48
C CYS A 46 15.02 -9.24 -4.78
N GLY A 47 16.17 -9.88 -5.01
CA GLY A 47 17.41 -9.20 -5.38
C GLY A 47 17.32 -8.43 -6.70
N HIS A 48 16.64 -8.98 -7.70
CA HIS A 48 16.43 -8.30 -9.00
C HIS A 48 15.52 -7.07 -8.87
N CYS A 49 14.56 -7.08 -7.95
CA CYS A 49 13.75 -5.89 -7.66
C CYS A 49 14.61 -4.77 -7.06
N ALA A 50 15.55 -5.10 -6.19
CA ALA A 50 16.51 -4.14 -5.66
C ALA A 50 17.42 -3.56 -6.77
N ASP A 51 17.90 -4.38 -7.70
CA ASP A 51 18.68 -3.95 -8.84
C ASP A 51 17.88 -3.01 -9.76
N PHE A 52 16.61 -3.29 -9.97
CA PHE A 52 15.72 -2.39 -10.69
C PHE A 52 15.67 -0.99 -10.07
N HIS A 53 15.48 -0.89 -8.79
CA HIS A 53 15.44 0.39 -8.07
C HIS A 53 16.77 1.14 -8.12
N LYS A 54 17.86 0.41 -8.16
CA LYS A 54 19.21 0.98 -8.15
C LYS A 54 19.68 1.43 -9.54
N GLU A 55 19.41 0.64 -10.57
CA GLU A 55 19.98 0.81 -11.91
C GLU A 55 18.99 1.35 -12.94
N VAL A 56 17.75 0.94 -12.90
CA VAL A 56 16.73 1.26 -13.92
C VAL A 56 15.83 2.41 -13.49
N TYR A 57 15.33 2.38 -12.27
CA TYR A 57 14.36 3.33 -11.77
C TYR A 57 14.82 4.79 -11.82
N PRO A 58 16.06 5.17 -11.47
CA PRO A 58 16.52 6.56 -11.57
C PRO A 58 16.43 7.12 -13.00
N LYS A 59 16.74 6.33 -14.02
CA LYS A 59 16.60 6.73 -15.43
C LYS A 59 15.15 6.84 -15.85
N LEU A 60 14.33 5.87 -15.46
CA LEU A 60 12.89 5.88 -15.72
C LEU A 60 12.22 7.11 -15.11
N LYS A 61 12.57 7.43 -13.89
CA LYS A 61 12.09 8.63 -13.21
C LYS A 61 12.46 9.90 -13.95
N LYS A 62 13.73 10.08 -14.25
CA LYS A 62 14.25 11.26 -14.93
C LYS A 62 13.65 11.44 -16.33
N ASP A 63 13.57 10.39 -17.11
CA ASP A 63 13.21 10.46 -18.52
C ASP A 63 11.71 10.43 -18.78
N PHE A 64 10.94 9.83 -17.90
CA PHE A 64 9.51 9.63 -18.09
C PHE A 64 8.61 10.17 -16.97
N LEU A 65 8.92 9.88 -15.72
CA LEU A 65 8.06 10.27 -14.60
C LEU A 65 8.10 11.78 -14.35
N ASP A 66 9.28 12.36 -14.30
CA ASP A 66 9.48 13.80 -14.05
C ASP A 66 8.97 14.67 -15.22
N LYS A 67 8.89 14.10 -16.41
CA LYS A 67 8.36 14.77 -17.62
C LYS A 67 6.85 14.61 -17.79
N GLY A 68 6.19 13.89 -16.89
CA GLY A 68 4.75 13.62 -16.95
C GLY A 68 4.31 12.67 -18.06
N LEU A 69 5.23 11.92 -18.67
CA LEU A 69 4.94 10.97 -19.74
C LEU A 69 4.41 9.63 -19.23
N ALA A 70 4.82 9.24 -18.03
CA ALA A 70 4.41 8.00 -17.39
C ALA A 70 4.14 8.21 -15.90
N LYS A 71 3.34 7.33 -15.33
CA LYS A 71 3.18 7.15 -13.89
C LYS A 71 3.48 5.71 -13.53
N ILE A 72 3.99 5.49 -12.34
CA ILE A 72 4.34 4.18 -11.83
C ILE A 72 3.62 3.90 -10.52
N GLU A 73 3.12 2.68 -10.38
CA GLU A 73 2.53 2.16 -9.15
C GLU A 73 3.30 0.93 -8.71
N PHE A 74 3.75 0.94 -7.47
CA PHE A 74 4.42 -0.22 -6.86
C PHE A 74 3.41 -1.02 -6.05
N ARG A 75 3.29 -2.31 -6.36
CA ARG A 75 2.45 -3.25 -5.65
C ARG A 75 3.30 -4.33 -5.01
N SER A 76 3.01 -4.64 -3.77
CA SER A 76 3.69 -5.73 -3.07
C SER A 76 3.27 -7.08 -3.64
N PHE A 77 4.27 -7.90 -3.96
CA PHE A 77 4.09 -9.29 -4.38
C PHE A 77 5.03 -10.18 -3.57
N PRO A 78 4.62 -10.64 -2.38
CA PRO A 78 5.48 -11.43 -1.52
C PRO A 78 5.79 -12.79 -2.15
N LEU A 79 7.09 -13.09 -2.31
CA LEU A 79 7.58 -14.36 -2.87
C LEU A 79 7.74 -15.44 -1.81
N ASP A 80 7.88 -15.03 -0.55
CA ASP A 80 8.05 -15.90 0.60
C ASP A 80 7.46 -15.27 1.88
N LEU A 81 7.55 -15.98 3.00
CA LEU A 81 7.01 -15.52 4.28
C LEU A 81 7.77 -14.33 4.87
N ALA A 82 8.98 -14.03 4.41
CA ALA A 82 9.80 -12.92 4.87
C ALA A 82 9.52 -11.61 4.10
N ALA A 83 8.84 -11.71 2.99
CA ALA A 83 8.55 -10.57 2.11
C ALA A 83 7.32 -9.75 2.55
#